data_7ffe987524564c7ad4509486693362aa
#
_entry.id   7ffe987524564c7ad4509486693362aa
#
_cell.length_a   1.000
_cell.length_b   1.000
_cell.length_c   1.000
_cell.angle_alpha   90.00
_cell.angle_beta   90.00
_cell.angle_gamma   90.00
#
_symmetry.space_group_name_H-M   'P 1'
#
loop_
_entity.id
_entity.type
_entity.pdbx_description
1 polymer ?
#
loop_
_entity_poly.entity_id
_entity_poly.type
_entity_poly.pdbx_seq_one_letter_code
_entity_poly.pdbx_strand_id
1 'polypeptide(L)'
;LTGGQALQQAKAGIEAIYLSGWQVAADANLASSMYPDQSLYPANSVPAVVDRINNTFRRADQIQWSAGIEPNDPRFIDYFLPIVADAEAGFGGVLNAFELMKSM
;
A
#
# COMPACT_ATOMS: atom_id res chain seq x y z
N LEU A 1 3.75 4.30 -6.60
CA LEU A 1 2.37 4.34 -6.13
C LEU A 1 2.28 4.95 -4.74
N THR A 2 1.48 5.95 -4.57
CA THR A 2 1.25 6.62 -3.30
C THR A 2 -0.21 6.43 -2.87
N GLY A 3 -0.54 6.87 -1.65
CA GLY A 3 -1.92 6.79 -1.15
C GLY A 3 -2.90 7.54 -2.05
N GLY A 4 -2.54 8.75 -2.50
CA GLY A 4 -3.40 9.54 -3.40
C GLY A 4 -3.61 8.87 -4.75
N GLN A 5 -2.57 8.27 -5.32
CA GLN A 5 -2.67 7.52 -6.58
C GLN A 5 -3.54 6.28 -6.41
N ALA A 6 -3.37 5.54 -5.32
CA ALA A 6 -4.20 4.37 -5.02
C ALA A 6 -5.68 4.77 -4.86
N LEU A 7 -5.95 5.89 -4.23
CA LEU A 7 -7.30 6.42 -4.08
C LEU A 7 -7.94 6.70 -5.44
N GLN A 8 -7.21 7.34 -6.35
CA GLN A 8 -7.70 7.63 -7.70
C GLN A 8 -7.95 6.34 -8.49
N GLN A 9 -7.07 5.35 -8.34
CA GLN A 9 -7.27 4.03 -8.97
C GLN A 9 -8.52 3.34 -8.45
N ALA A 10 -8.76 3.37 -7.14
CA ALA A 10 -9.98 2.81 -6.55
C ALA A 10 -11.24 3.49 -7.11
N LYS A 11 -11.22 4.81 -7.23
CA LYS A 11 -12.33 5.57 -7.84
C LYS A 11 -12.54 5.23 -9.31
N ALA A 12 -11.49 4.84 -10.02
CA ALA A 12 -11.56 4.44 -11.43
C ALA A 12 -12.06 2.99 -11.63
N GLY A 13 -12.27 2.22 -10.56
CA GLY A 13 -12.84 0.88 -10.63
C GLY A 13 -11.81 -0.25 -10.64
N ILE A 14 -10.57 0.00 -10.26
CA ILE A 14 -9.55 -1.04 -10.11
C ILE A 14 -9.95 -1.99 -8.99
N GLU A 15 -9.72 -3.29 -9.16
CA GLU A 15 -10.13 -4.33 -8.20
C GLU A 15 -9.03 -4.72 -7.19
N ALA A 16 -7.78 -4.36 -7.48
CA ALA A 16 -6.64 -4.64 -6.61
C ALA A 16 -5.51 -3.65 -6.87
N ILE A 17 -4.62 -3.49 -5.89
CA ILE A 17 -3.47 -2.59 -5.98
C ILE A 17 -2.19 -3.44 -5.95
N TYR A 18 -1.27 -3.18 -6.88
CA TYR A 18 0.09 -3.70 -6.81
C TYR A 18 1.03 -2.64 -6.23
N LEU A 19 1.72 -3.00 -5.16
CA LEU A 19 2.72 -2.15 -4.52
C LEU A 19 4.10 -2.61 -4.98
N SER A 20 4.73 -1.80 -5.83
CA SER A 20 6.00 -2.13 -6.47
C SER A 20 7.18 -1.97 -5.53
N GLY A 21 8.01 -3.01 -5.41
CA GLY A 21 9.29 -2.91 -4.68
C GLY A 21 10.28 -2.00 -5.39
N TRP A 22 10.29 -2.00 -6.71
CA TRP A 22 11.14 -1.11 -7.50
C TRP A 22 10.86 0.35 -7.20
N GLN A 23 9.60 0.74 -7.15
CA GLN A 23 9.22 2.11 -6.79
C GLN A 23 9.64 2.45 -5.36
N VAL A 24 9.46 1.53 -4.41
CA VAL A 24 9.88 1.74 -3.03
C VAL A 24 11.39 1.95 -2.96
N ALA A 25 12.17 1.14 -3.68
CA ALA A 25 13.61 1.32 -3.76
C ALA A 25 13.98 2.69 -4.32
N ALA A 26 13.28 3.14 -5.36
CA ALA A 26 13.59 4.37 -6.05
C ALA A 26 13.25 5.63 -5.23
N ASP A 27 12.04 5.72 -4.68
CA ASP A 27 11.57 6.99 -4.11
C ASP A 27 10.69 6.89 -2.86
N ALA A 28 10.41 5.70 -2.37
CA ALA A 28 9.45 5.54 -1.28
C ALA A 28 9.97 4.76 -0.09
N ASN A 29 11.29 4.50 0.00
CA ASN A 29 11.86 3.81 1.14
C ASN A 29 12.13 4.76 2.32
N LEU A 30 12.28 4.17 3.51
CA LEU A 30 12.45 4.94 4.74
C LEU A 30 13.86 5.51 4.94
N ALA A 31 14.82 5.14 4.08
CA ALA A 31 16.17 5.70 4.13
C ALA A 31 16.26 7.06 3.44
N SER A 32 15.22 7.49 2.74
CA SER A 32 15.16 8.75 1.99
C SER A 32 16.26 8.89 0.94
N SER A 33 16.74 7.78 0.43
CA SER A 33 17.77 7.72 -0.62
C SER A 33 17.33 6.70 -1.68
N MET A 34 17.74 6.93 -2.92
CA MET A 34 17.48 5.99 -3.99
C MET A 34 18.35 4.74 -3.82
N TYR A 35 17.73 3.57 -3.89
CA TYR A 35 18.41 2.27 -3.85
C TYR A 35 18.07 1.46 -5.10
N PRO A 36 18.95 0.51 -5.48
CA PRO A 36 18.58 -0.47 -6.50
C PRO A 36 17.51 -1.42 -5.95
N ASP A 37 16.78 -2.06 -6.86
CA ASP A 37 15.73 -3.04 -6.51
C ASP A 37 16.38 -4.40 -6.13
N GLN A 38 17.08 -4.44 -5.01
CA GLN A 38 17.89 -5.56 -4.55
C GLN A 38 17.80 -5.78 -3.04
N SER A 39 16.70 -5.43 -2.42
CA SER A 39 16.50 -5.58 -0.96
C SER A 39 17.54 -4.86 -0.09
N LEU A 40 18.08 -3.74 -0.58
CA LEU A 40 19.08 -2.96 0.16
C LEU A 40 18.48 -1.80 0.95
N TYR A 41 17.25 -1.42 0.69
CA TYR A 41 16.55 -0.41 1.48
C TYR A 41 15.99 -1.03 2.77
N PRO A 42 15.58 -0.21 3.76
CA PRO A 42 15.10 -0.74 5.04
C PRO A 42 13.90 -1.70 4.87
N ALA A 43 13.93 -2.81 5.59
CA ALA A 43 12.95 -3.89 5.46
C ALA A 43 11.52 -3.46 5.80
N ASN A 44 11.33 -2.43 6.62
CA ASN A 44 10.01 -1.91 6.98
C ASN A 44 9.48 -0.83 6.01
N SER A 45 10.15 -0.61 4.89
CA SER A 45 9.73 0.41 3.91
C SER A 45 8.43 0.04 3.21
N VAL A 46 8.29 -1.20 2.73
CA VAL A 46 7.07 -1.66 2.07
C VAL A 46 5.89 -1.69 3.05
N PRO A 47 6.01 -2.25 4.27
CA PRO A 47 4.94 -2.13 5.26
C PRO A 47 4.50 -0.69 5.54
N ALA A 48 5.43 0.26 5.59
CA ALA A 48 5.09 1.67 5.79
C ALA A 48 4.25 2.24 4.62
N VAL A 49 4.53 1.83 3.39
CA VAL A 49 3.72 2.23 2.22
C VAL A 49 2.35 1.58 2.27
N VAL A 50 2.25 0.30 2.66
CA VAL A 50 0.97 -0.39 2.86
C VAL A 50 0.11 0.38 3.87
N ASP A 51 0.69 0.78 5.00
CA ASP A 51 -0.02 1.56 6.02
C ASP A 51 -0.53 2.89 5.47
N ARG A 52 0.28 3.59 4.69
CA ARG A 52 -0.13 4.86 4.07
C ARG A 52 -1.30 4.68 3.11
N ILE A 53 -1.27 3.64 2.29
CA ILE A 53 -2.37 3.35 1.37
C ILE A 53 -3.63 3.00 2.15
N ASN A 54 -3.54 2.14 3.15
CA ASN A 54 -4.68 1.73 3.97
C ASN A 54 -5.26 2.92 4.75
N ASN A 55 -4.42 3.81 5.26
CA ASN A 55 -4.89 5.02 5.95
C ASN A 55 -5.63 5.95 5.00
N THR A 56 -5.17 6.07 3.76
CA THR A 56 -5.85 6.83 2.72
C THR A 56 -7.22 6.24 2.39
N PHE A 57 -7.30 4.93 2.24
CA PHE A 57 -8.57 4.23 1.99
C PHE A 57 -9.53 4.37 3.16
N ARG A 58 -9.03 4.24 4.38
CA ARG A 58 -9.85 4.42 5.58
C ARG A 58 -10.42 5.83 5.65
N ARG A 59 -9.61 6.83 5.34
CA ARG A 59 -10.09 8.22 5.32
C ARG A 59 -11.13 8.44 4.22
N ALA A 60 -10.92 7.89 3.04
CA ALA A 60 -11.89 7.97 1.94
C ALA A 60 -13.23 7.31 2.32
N ASP A 61 -13.18 6.17 2.99
CA ASP A 61 -14.37 5.48 3.48
C ASP A 61 -15.10 6.30 4.54
N GLN A 62 -14.39 6.93 5.45
CA GLN A 62 -14.97 7.84 6.44
C GLN A 62 -15.68 9.02 5.79
N ILE A 63 -15.10 9.59 4.74
CA ILE A 63 -15.67 10.71 4.01
C ILE A 63 -16.99 10.31 3.34
N GLN A 64 -17.02 9.15 2.66
CA GLN A 64 -18.27 8.70 2.02
C GLN A 64 -19.34 8.34 3.06
N TRP A 65 -18.97 7.78 4.21
CA TRP A 65 -19.90 7.56 5.31
C TRP A 65 -20.52 8.89 5.79
N SER A 66 -19.68 9.91 5.99
CA SER A 66 -20.13 11.24 6.42
C SER A 66 -21.07 11.89 5.41
N ALA A 67 -20.92 11.57 4.12
CA ALA A 67 -21.78 12.05 3.05
C ALA A 67 -23.10 11.26 2.93
N GLY A 68 -23.32 10.26 3.80
CA GLY A 68 -24.52 9.43 3.76
C GLY A 68 -24.54 8.39 2.66
N ILE A 69 -23.39 8.05 2.10
CA ILE A 69 -23.28 7.02 1.05
C ILE A 69 -23.13 5.67 1.72
N GLU A 70 -24.20 4.86 1.67
CA GLU A 70 -24.22 3.53 2.27
C GLU A 70 -23.83 2.46 1.23
N PRO A 71 -23.50 1.22 1.66
CA PRO A 71 -23.05 0.16 0.73
C PRO A 71 -24.03 -0.17 -0.39
N ASN A 72 -25.31 0.09 -0.24
CA ASN A 72 -26.31 -0.13 -1.28
C ASN A 72 -26.52 1.06 -2.23
N ASP A 73 -25.82 2.18 -1.98
CA ASP A 73 -25.88 3.37 -2.84
C ASP A 73 -25.08 3.13 -4.12
N PRO A 74 -25.61 3.49 -5.31
CA PRO A 74 -24.82 3.37 -6.56
C PRO A 74 -23.53 4.17 -6.59
N ARG A 75 -23.39 5.19 -5.74
CA ARG A 75 -22.17 5.99 -5.62
C ARG A 75 -21.13 5.37 -4.69
N PHE A 76 -21.49 4.29 -3.98
CA PHE A 76 -20.59 3.64 -3.01
C PHE A 76 -19.38 3.04 -3.72
N ILE A 77 -18.20 3.25 -3.13
CA ILE A 77 -16.94 2.65 -3.58
C ILE A 77 -16.39 1.85 -2.41
N ASP A 78 -16.06 0.58 -2.65
CA ASP A 78 -15.30 -0.20 -1.68
C ASP A 78 -13.83 0.15 -1.81
N TYR A 79 -13.33 0.96 -0.87
CA TYR A 79 -11.93 1.39 -0.87
C TYR A 79 -10.97 0.35 -0.29
N PHE A 80 -11.47 -0.68 0.38
CA PHE A 80 -10.60 -1.68 1.02
C PHE A 80 -10.19 -2.76 0.02
N LEU A 81 -9.49 -2.33 -1.03
CA LEU A 81 -8.99 -3.21 -2.07
C LEU A 81 -7.85 -4.08 -1.55
N PRO A 82 -7.71 -5.33 -2.04
CA PRO A 82 -6.54 -6.13 -1.73
C PRO A 82 -5.28 -5.49 -2.31
N ILE A 83 -4.21 -5.53 -1.54
CA ILE A 83 -2.91 -5.00 -1.93
C ILE A 83 -1.95 -6.17 -2.11
N VAL A 84 -1.41 -6.31 -3.32
CA VAL A 84 -0.33 -7.25 -3.62
C VAL A 84 0.97 -6.48 -3.47
N ALA A 85 1.69 -6.73 -2.39
CA ALA A 85 2.89 -5.98 -2.05
C ALA A 85 4.14 -6.80 -2.35
N ASP A 86 5.15 -6.17 -2.95
CA ASP A 86 6.42 -6.78 -3.25
C ASP A 86 7.26 -6.89 -1.98
N ALA A 87 7.61 -8.10 -1.59
CA ALA A 87 8.46 -8.37 -0.42
C ALA A 87 9.93 -8.63 -0.80
N GLU A 88 10.31 -8.37 -2.06
CA GLU A 88 11.67 -8.59 -2.55
C GLU A 88 12.12 -10.02 -2.26
N ALA A 89 13.37 -10.19 -1.73
CA ALA A 89 13.91 -11.48 -1.33
C ALA A 89 13.72 -11.78 0.18
N GLY A 90 12.83 -11.05 0.87
CA GLY A 90 12.56 -11.22 2.29
C GLY A 90 13.52 -10.49 3.23
N PHE A 91 14.49 -9.75 2.69
CA PHE A 91 15.43 -8.89 3.43
C PHE A 91 16.31 -9.63 4.42
N GLY A 92 16.72 -10.85 4.11
CA GLY A 92 17.62 -11.64 4.94
C GLY A 92 17.19 -13.09 5.06
N GLY A 93 17.38 -13.66 6.23
CA GLY A 93 17.05 -15.07 6.50
C GLY A 93 15.57 -15.31 6.76
N VAL A 94 15.25 -16.55 7.12
CA VAL A 94 13.87 -17.01 7.36
C VAL A 94 13.17 -16.16 8.41
N LEU A 95 13.85 -15.77 9.48
CA LEU A 95 13.25 -14.97 10.56
C LEU A 95 12.94 -13.55 10.09
N ASN A 96 13.79 -12.97 9.25
CA ASN A 96 13.54 -11.65 8.69
C ASN A 96 12.33 -11.69 7.74
N ALA A 97 12.21 -12.71 6.91
CA ALA A 97 11.07 -12.89 6.04
C ALA A 97 9.76 -13.07 6.85
N PHE A 98 9.83 -13.82 7.94
CA PHE A 98 8.67 -14.00 8.83
C PHE A 98 8.22 -12.66 9.44
N GLU A 99 9.15 -11.87 9.97
CA GLU A 99 8.83 -10.56 10.56
C GLU A 99 8.29 -9.59 9.51
N LEU A 100 8.82 -9.62 8.29
CA LEU A 100 8.32 -8.80 7.20
C LEU A 100 6.86 -9.14 6.87
N MET A 101 6.54 -10.42 6.71
CA MET A 101 5.18 -10.86 6.43
C MET A 101 4.22 -10.50 7.56
N LYS A 102 4.66 -10.60 8.78
CA LYS A 102 3.87 -10.21 9.96
C LYS A 102 3.56 -8.71 9.95
N SER A 103 4.50 -7.88 9.48
CA SER A 103 4.33 -6.42 9.41
C SER A 103 3.43 -5.98 8.27
N MET A 104 3.32 -6.79 7.24
CA MET A 104 2.48 -6.49 6.08
C MET A 104 1.00 -6.63 6.44
#